data_3976a455f97a993957ab647b1916887a
#
_entry.id   3976a455f97a993957ab647b1916887a
#
_cell.length_a   1.000
_cell.length_b   1.000
_cell.length_c   1.000
_cell.angle_alpha   90.00
_cell.angle_beta   90.00
_cell.angle_gamma   90.00
#
_symmetry.space_group_name_H-M   'P 1'
#
loop_
_entity.id
_entity.type
_entity.pdbx_description
1 polymer ?
#
loop_
_entity_poly.entity_id
_entity_poly.type
_entity_poly.pdbx_seq_one_letter_code
_entity_poly.pdbx_strand_id
1 'polypeptide(L)'
;MVVTILLSFLGVADKVPDTETIPVGLRKMKEVGLYNVILEIDLGNSTYDFNKFTVDKCCLLLENWIQWCYDNLNKNAKILINFRDIPDAMATGAVRVFQVVDFLCKLSASEGLFGLIFEEPRGKSLPEECGTWAKYIRKIMDDHKWKGHLLIHVHEKFGYSDATALQVNTCTRGR
;
A
#
# COMPACT_ATOMS: atom_id res chain seq x y z
N MET A 1 2.81 7.77 -21.48
CA MET A 1 3.63 8.20 -20.33
C MET A 1 2.73 8.16 -19.11
N VAL A 2 2.99 7.26 -18.15
CA VAL A 2 2.21 7.20 -16.91
C VAL A 2 2.89 8.14 -15.94
N VAL A 3 2.31 9.31 -15.68
CA VAL A 3 2.75 10.17 -14.58
C VAL A 3 2.06 9.65 -13.32
N THR A 4 2.80 9.01 -12.47
CA THR A 4 2.33 8.59 -11.16
C THR A 4 2.72 9.68 -10.17
N ILE A 5 1.75 10.29 -9.50
CA ILE A 5 2.02 11.19 -8.40
C ILE A 5 1.90 10.41 -7.11
N LEU A 6 2.99 10.39 -6.37
CA LEU A 6 3.02 9.89 -5.01
C LEU A 6 2.25 10.87 -4.13
N LEU A 7 1.10 10.47 -3.64
CA LEU A 7 0.37 11.20 -2.62
C LEU A 7 0.70 10.56 -1.27
N SER A 8 1.75 11.08 -0.66
CA SER A 8 2.03 10.76 0.73
C SER A 8 0.93 11.36 1.60
N PHE A 9 0.09 10.52 2.17
CA PHE A 9 -0.79 10.93 3.24
C PHE A 9 0.00 10.92 4.54
N LEU A 10 0.71 12.01 4.78
CA LEU A 10 1.23 12.30 6.11
C LEU A 10 0.04 12.71 6.97
N GLY A 11 -0.69 11.73 7.48
CA GLY A 11 -1.53 11.98 8.62
C GLY A 11 -0.64 12.50 9.73
N VAL A 12 -0.98 13.64 10.31
CA VAL A 12 -0.32 14.14 11.51
C VAL A 12 -0.45 13.02 12.55
N ALA A 13 0.66 12.53 13.06
CA ALA A 13 0.77 11.34 13.90
C ALA A 13 -0.17 11.29 15.12
N ASP A 14 -0.75 12.40 15.49
CA ASP A 14 -1.58 12.58 16.67
C ASP A 14 -3.10 12.48 16.42
N LYS A 15 -3.53 12.29 15.17
CA LYS A 15 -4.97 12.24 14.84
C LYS A 15 -5.30 10.98 14.07
N VAL A 16 -6.22 10.22 14.61
CA VAL A 16 -6.92 9.14 13.87
C VAL A 16 -7.53 9.76 12.62
N PRO A 17 -7.22 9.25 11.41
CA PRO A 17 -7.81 9.78 10.20
C PRO A 17 -9.33 9.69 10.26
N ASP A 18 -9.99 10.76 9.84
CA ASP A 18 -11.42 10.73 9.58
C ASP A 18 -11.66 9.95 8.28
N THR A 19 -12.44 8.89 8.37
CA THR A 19 -12.71 7.99 7.23
C THR A 19 -13.49 8.64 6.09
N GLU A 20 -14.14 9.79 6.34
CA GLU A 20 -14.89 10.54 5.34
C GLU A 20 -14.06 11.64 4.67
N THR A 21 -12.94 12.00 5.25
CA THR A 21 -12.09 13.08 4.73
C THR A 21 -11.29 12.65 3.50
N ILE A 22 -11.52 13.33 2.39
CA ILE A 22 -10.72 13.14 1.18
C ILE A 22 -9.42 13.96 1.27
N PRO A 23 -8.26 13.32 1.08
CA PRO A 23 -6.96 14.00 1.11
C PRO A 23 -6.89 15.19 0.16
N VAL A 24 -6.27 16.27 0.63
CA VAL A 24 -6.05 17.50 -0.17
C VAL A 24 -5.33 17.18 -1.48
N GLY A 25 -4.38 16.25 -1.45
CA GLY A 25 -3.64 15.81 -2.63
C GLY A 25 -4.55 15.25 -3.73
N LEU A 26 -5.54 14.44 -3.38
CA LEU A 26 -6.51 13.90 -4.34
C LEU A 26 -7.36 15.00 -4.98
N ARG A 27 -7.80 15.98 -4.18
CA ARG A 27 -8.54 17.15 -4.71
C ARG A 27 -7.69 17.96 -5.68
N LYS A 28 -6.41 18.20 -5.36
CA LYS A 28 -5.48 18.88 -6.26
C LYS A 28 -5.21 18.09 -7.54
N MET A 29 -5.13 16.76 -7.47
CA MET A 29 -5.01 15.93 -8.67
C MET A 29 -6.20 16.12 -9.61
N LYS A 30 -7.41 16.18 -9.08
CA LYS A 30 -8.61 16.48 -9.86
C LYS A 30 -8.52 17.83 -10.57
N GLU A 31 -8.08 18.87 -9.85
CA GLU A 31 -7.92 20.23 -10.40
C GLU A 31 -6.92 20.29 -11.58
N VAL A 32 -5.85 19.50 -11.53
CA VAL A 32 -4.81 19.48 -12.58
C VAL A 32 -4.97 18.34 -13.60
N GLY A 33 -6.06 17.59 -13.55
CA GLY A 33 -6.37 16.53 -14.51
C GLY A 33 -5.50 15.28 -14.41
N LEU A 34 -4.92 14.99 -13.25
CA LEU A 34 -4.14 13.77 -13.00
C LEU A 34 -5.04 12.70 -12.41
N TYR A 35 -4.86 11.43 -12.82
CA TYR A 35 -5.79 10.37 -12.43
C TYR A 35 -5.16 9.04 -12.00
N ASN A 36 -3.88 8.77 -12.31
CA ASN A 36 -3.20 7.59 -11.78
C ASN A 36 -2.55 7.95 -10.44
N VAL A 37 -2.79 7.16 -9.40
CA VAL A 37 -2.48 7.52 -8.03
C VAL A 37 -1.79 6.40 -7.27
N ILE A 38 -0.87 6.76 -6.37
CA ILE A 38 -0.42 5.91 -5.28
C ILE A 38 -1.03 6.46 -3.99
N LEU A 39 -1.87 5.65 -3.35
CA LEU A 39 -2.40 5.94 -2.02
C LEU A 39 -1.47 5.30 -1.00
N GLU A 40 -1.00 6.07 -0.04
CA GLU A 40 -0.10 5.57 1.01
C GLU A 40 -0.86 5.40 2.32
N ILE A 41 -0.58 4.28 2.99
CA ILE A 41 -1.07 4.01 4.34
C ILE A 41 0.05 3.40 5.18
N ASP A 42 0.11 3.82 6.43
CA ASP A 42 1.01 3.24 7.42
C ASP A 42 0.23 2.26 8.30
N LEU A 43 0.77 1.07 8.49
CA LEU A 43 0.18 0.02 9.33
C LEU A 43 1.01 -0.29 10.56
N GLY A 44 2.08 0.48 10.80
CA GLY A 44 2.92 0.38 11.98
C GLY A 44 2.36 1.14 13.19
N ASN A 45 2.70 0.69 14.39
CA ASN A 45 2.30 1.36 15.63
C ASN A 45 3.01 2.70 15.87
N SER A 46 4.06 2.99 15.10
CA SER A 46 4.77 4.27 15.18
C SER A 46 3.94 5.45 14.66
N THR A 47 2.94 5.18 13.81
CA THR A 47 2.11 6.23 13.18
C THR A 47 0.73 6.32 13.81
N TYR A 48 0.08 5.18 14.09
CA TYR A 48 -1.28 5.16 14.61
C TYR A 48 -1.42 4.33 15.87
N ASP A 49 -2.28 4.79 16.78
CA ASP A 49 -2.79 3.97 17.87
C ASP A 49 -3.91 3.05 17.33
N PHE A 50 -3.57 1.82 17.01
CA PHE A 50 -4.51 0.84 16.45
C PHE A 50 -5.59 0.35 17.44
N ASN A 51 -5.55 0.78 18.70
CA ASN A 51 -6.69 0.63 19.59
C ASN A 51 -7.82 1.62 19.25
N LYS A 52 -7.47 2.74 18.62
CA LYS A 52 -8.41 3.80 18.20
C LYS A 52 -8.69 3.76 16.70
N PHE A 53 -7.66 3.59 15.89
CA PHE A 53 -7.76 3.42 14.44
C PHE A 53 -7.70 1.94 14.09
N THR A 54 -8.83 1.25 14.24
CA THR A 54 -8.91 -0.20 14.00
C THR A 54 -8.67 -0.57 12.54
N VAL A 55 -8.38 -1.85 12.27
CA VAL A 55 -8.23 -2.37 10.90
C VAL A 55 -9.47 -2.09 10.06
N ASP A 56 -10.67 -2.23 10.62
CA ASP A 56 -11.93 -1.95 9.91
C ASP A 56 -12.02 -0.48 9.48
N LYS A 57 -11.62 0.45 10.34
CA LYS A 57 -11.56 1.88 9.97
C LYS A 57 -10.52 2.15 8.90
N CYS A 58 -9.38 1.46 8.94
CA CYS A 58 -8.36 1.53 7.91
C CYS A 58 -8.89 1.03 6.56
N CYS A 59 -9.58 -0.09 6.55
CA CYS A 59 -10.21 -0.65 5.36
C CYS A 59 -11.28 0.28 4.78
N LEU A 60 -12.16 0.81 5.63
CA LEU A 60 -13.19 1.79 5.22
C LEU A 60 -12.57 3.06 4.63
N LEU A 61 -11.49 3.57 5.23
CA LEU A 61 -10.76 4.73 4.71
C LEU A 61 -10.22 4.47 3.31
N LEU A 62 -9.58 3.32 3.10
CA LEU A 62 -9.04 2.94 1.80
C LEU A 62 -10.15 2.78 0.76
N GLU A 63 -11.25 2.12 1.10
CA GLU A 63 -12.41 1.95 0.22
C GLU A 63 -12.97 3.31 -0.22
N ASN A 64 -13.20 4.23 0.72
CA ASN A 64 -13.70 5.56 0.44
C ASN A 64 -12.76 6.35 -0.50
N TRP A 65 -11.44 6.27 -0.31
CA TRP A 65 -10.48 6.96 -1.16
C TRP A 65 -10.41 6.33 -2.56
N ILE A 66 -10.44 5.02 -2.66
CA ILE A 66 -10.43 4.29 -3.92
C ILE A 66 -11.70 4.64 -4.72
N GLN A 67 -12.86 4.55 -4.08
CA GLN A 67 -14.14 4.90 -4.72
C GLN A 67 -14.13 6.36 -5.18
N TRP A 68 -13.67 7.27 -4.31
CA TRP A 68 -13.56 8.69 -4.68
C TRP A 68 -12.67 8.91 -5.91
N CYS A 69 -11.54 8.17 -6.03
CA CYS A 69 -10.66 8.26 -7.19
C CYS A 69 -11.37 7.83 -8.48
N TYR A 70 -12.12 6.74 -8.46
CA TYR A 70 -12.87 6.28 -9.63
C TYR A 70 -13.98 7.27 -10.02
N ASP A 71 -14.69 7.83 -9.05
CA ASP A 71 -15.80 8.75 -9.30
C ASP A 71 -15.34 10.15 -9.75
N ASN A 72 -14.18 10.60 -9.25
CA ASN A 72 -13.76 12.00 -9.37
C ASN A 72 -12.53 12.22 -10.25
N LEU A 73 -11.63 11.24 -10.38
CA LEU A 73 -10.46 11.36 -11.24
C LEU A 73 -10.69 10.69 -12.58
N ASN A 74 -10.85 9.38 -12.58
CA ASN A 74 -11.13 8.60 -13.80
C ASN A 74 -11.56 7.18 -13.41
N LYS A 75 -12.65 6.70 -14.01
CA LYS A 75 -13.14 5.32 -13.82
C LYS A 75 -12.14 4.22 -14.21
N ASN A 76 -11.12 4.55 -15.00
CA ASN A 76 -10.03 3.65 -15.40
C ASN A 76 -8.71 4.02 -14.71
N ALA A 77 -8.74 4.78 -13.62
CA ALA A 77 -7.56 5.15 -12.87
C ALA A 77 -6.76 3.91 -12.44
N LYS A 78 -5.44 3.97 -12.60
CA LYS A 78 -4.55 2.95 -12.05
C LYS A 78 -4.21 3.34 -10.62
N ILE A 79 -4.76 2.62 -9.66
CA ILE A 79 -4.57 2.87 -8.24
C ILE A 79 -3.63 1.82 -7.69
N LEU A 80 -2.54 2.27 -7.07
CA LEU A 80 -1.61 1.48 -6.29
C LEU A 80 -1.78 1.84 -4.82
N ILE A 81 -1.72 0.85 -3.95
CA ILE A 81 -1.72 1.07 -2.50
C ILE A 81 -0.32 0.82 -1.99
N ASN A 82 0.30 1.83 -1.38
CA ASN A 82 1.63 1.74 -0.79
C ASN A 82 1.53 1.57 0.73
N PHE A 83 2.00 0.45 1.23
CA PHE A 83 2.20 0.21 2.66
C PHE A 83 3.53 0.81 3.08
N ARG A 84 3.49 1.95 3.75
CA ARG A 84 4.68 2.61 4.28
C ARG A 84 5.27 1.83 5.44
N ASP A 85 6.58 1.93 5.58
CA ASP A 85 7.34 1.36 6.70
C ASP A 85 6.92 -0.07 7.04
N ILE A 86 6.94 -0.94 6.03
CA ILE A 86 6.54 -2.34 6.20
C ILE A 86 7.33 -3.05 7.30
N PRO A 87 8.63 -2.75 7.56
CA PRO A 87 9.35 -3.35 8.68
C PRO A 87 8.69 -3.08 10.04
N ASP A 88 8.27 -1.83 10.30
CA ASP A 88 7.56 -1.50 11.56
C ASP A 88 6.19 -2.18 11.60
N ALA A 89 5.46 -2.16 10.50
CA ALA A 89 4.15 -2.80 10.40
C ALA A 89 4.23 -4.31 10.65
N MET A 90 5.22 -5.00 10.10
CA MET A 90 5.43 -6.45 10.30
C MET A 90 5.91 -6.77 11.72
N ALA A 91 6.75 -5.92 12.31
CA ALA A 91 7.22 -6.12 13.69
C ALA A 91 6.12 -5.88 14.74
N THR A 92 5.21 -4.92 14.48
CA THR A 92 4.22 -4.48 15.48
C THR A 92 2.81 -5.03 15.24
N GLY A 93 2.54 -5.58 14.06
CA GLY A 93 1.20 -6.05 13.71
C GLY A 93 1.07 -6.74 12.36
N ALA A 94 1.88 -7.77 12.10
CA ALA A 94 1.84 -8.52 10.84
C ALA A 94 0.44 -9.01 10.46
N VAL A 95 -0.37 -9.44 11.44
CA VAL A 95 -1.75 -9.86 11.22
C VAL A 95 -2.58 -8.73 10.59
N ARG A 96 -2.37 -7.50 11.05
CA ARG A 96 -3.05 -6.30 10.55
C ARG A 96 -2.70 -6.05 9.08
N VAL A 97 -1.42 -6.19 8.71
CA VAL A 97 -0.99 -6.08 7.31
C VAL A 97 -1.72 -7.09 6.44
N PHE A 98 -1.76 -8.35 6.86
CA PHE A 98 -2.41 -9.41 6.08
C PHE A 98 -3.93 -9.24 5.99
N GLN A 99 -4.58 -8.73 7.04
CA GLN A 99 -6.02 -8.39 7.01
C GLN A 99 -6.33 -7.29 6.00
N VAL A 100 -5.50 -6.23 5.94
CA VAL A 100 -5.67 -5.16 4.95
C VAL A 100 -5.39 -5.66 3.54
N VAL A 101 -4.38 -6.49 3.34
CA VAL A 101 -4.11 -7.13 2.03
C VAL A 101 -5.29 -8.01 1.58
N ASP A 102 -5.83 -8.84 2.48
CA ASP A 102 -7.00 -9.68 2.21
C ASP A 102 -8.23 -8.85 1.81
N PHE A 103 -8.48 -7.76 2.54
CA PHE A 103 -9.54 -6.80 2.21
C PHE A 103 -9.36 -6.19 0.81
N LEU A 104 -8.15 -5.71 0.49
CA LEU A 104 -7.85 -5.11 -0.81
C LEU A 104 -7.96 -6.13 -1.96
N CYS A 105 -7.62 -7.39 -1.71
CA CYS A 105 -7.82 -8.46 -2.68
C CYS A 105 -9.31 -8.70 -2.98
N LYS A 106 -10.16 -8.65 -1.96
CA LYS A 106 -11.62 -8.77 -2.12
C LYS A 106 -12.18 -7.57 -2.89
N LEU A 107 -11.75 -6.37 -2.52
CA LEU A 107 -12.15 -5.13 -3.20
C LEU A 107 -11.69 -5.12 -4.66
N SER A 108 -10.47 -5.61 -4.95
CA SER A 108 -9.92 -5.61 -6.32
C SER A 108 -10.72 -6.47 -7.30
N ALA A 109 -11.49 -7.43 -6.82
CA ALA A 109 -12.37 -8.25 -7.67
C ALA A 109 -13.50 -7.41 -8.29
N SER A 110 -13.95 -6.34 -7.62
CA SER A 110 -14.99 -5.42 -8.10
C SER A 110 -14.41 -4.12 -8.66
N GLU A 111 -13.38 -3.59 -8.03
CA GLU A 111 -12.86 -2.24 -8.28
C GLU A 111 -11.63 -2.21 -9.21
N GLY A 112 -11.00 -3.36 -9.49
CA GLY A 112 -9.92 -3.44 -10.46
C GLY A 112 -8.63 -2.72 -10.06
N LEU A 113 -8.25 -2.73 -8.77
CA LEU A 113 -7.00 -2.14 -8.29
C LEU A 113 -5.78 -2.59 -9.11
N PHE A 114 -4.86 -1.68 -9.40
CA PHE A 114 -3.69 -1.95 -10.23
C PHE A 114 -2.65 -2.81 -9.49
N GLY A 115 -2.45 -2.58 -8.19
CA GLY A 115 -1.52 -3.38 -7.40
C GLY A 115 -1.21 -2.81 -6.02
N LEU A 116 -0.26 -3.47 -5.38
CA LEU A 116 0.29 -3.10 -4.07
C LEU A 116 1.76 -2.72 -4.21
N ILE A 117 2.18 -1.81 -3.36
CA ILE A 117 3.59 -1.48 -3.11
C ILE A 117 3.82 -1.69 -1.62
N PHE A 118 4.95 -2.23 -1.23
CA PHE A 118 5.41 -2.14 0.14
C PHE A 118 6.76 -1.43 0.21
N GLU A 119 6.91 -0.59 1.22
CA GLU A 119 8.07 0.30 1.34
C GLU A 119 8.96 -0.11 2.51
N GLU A 120 10.25 -0.25 2.21
CA GLU A 120 11.32 -0.36 3.20
C GLU A 120 12.11 0.96 3.22
N PRO A 121 11.76 1.92 4.14
CA PRO A 121 12.22 3.30 4.05
C PRO A 121 13.61 3.52 4.67
N ARG A 122 14.19 2.53 5.36
CA ARG A 122 15.42 2.70 6.13
C ARG A 122 16.63 2.05 5.50
N GLY A 123 16.47 1.21 4.49
CA GLY A 123 17.53 0.44 3.87
C GLY A 123 18.24 -0.51 4.85
N LYS A 124 17.52 -1.02 5.86
CA LYS A 124 18.08 -1.81 6.98
C LYS A 124 17.62 -3.25 6.99
N SER A 125 16.46 -3.53 6.39
CA SER A 125 15.92 -4.89 6.36
C SER A 125 16.75 -5.78 5.47
N LEU A 126 16.92 -7.04 5.89
CA LEU A 126 17.62 -8.02 5.09
C LEU A 126 16.80 -8.39 3.83
N PRO A 127 17.45 -8.70 2.70
CA PRO A 127 16.76 -9.14 1.49
C PRO A 127 15.81 -10.32 1.73
N GLU A 128 16.19 -11.27 2.59
CA GLU A 128 15.41 -12.45 2.95
C GLU A 128 14.13 -12.11 3.71
N GLU A 129 14.18 -11.09 4.57
CA GLU A 129 13.00 -10.59 5.30
C GLU A 129 11.99 -10.01 4.30
N CYS A 130 12.45 -9.08 3.45
CA CYS A 130 11.62 -8.47 2.41
C CYS A 130 11.05 -9.53 1.45
N GLY A 131 11.85 -10.51 1.03
CA GLY A 131 11.42 -11.62 0.20
C GLY A 131 10.34 -12.48 0.88
N THR A 132 10.48 -12.72 2.18
CA THR A 132 9.50 -13.46 2.99
C THR A 132 8.17 -12.71 3.05
N TRP A 133 8.18 -11.42 3.35
CA TRP A 133 6.96 -10.59 3.39
C TRP A 133 6.27 -10.55 2.03
N ALA A 134 7.04 -10.33 0.97
CA ALA A 134 6.53 -10.33 -0.41
C ALA A 134 5.87 -11.66 -0.77
N LYS A 135 6.46 -12.79 -0.38
CA LYS A 135 5.92 -14.13 -0.61
C LYS A 135 4.57 -14.33 0.08
N TYR A 136 4.44 -13.88 1.34
CA TYR A 136 3.16 -13.98 2.06
C TYR A 136 2.09 -13.09 1.44
N ILE A 137 2.42 -11.84 1.11
CA ILE A 137 1.49 -10.91 0.44
C ILE A 137 1.07 -11.50 -0.92
N ARG A 138 2.01 -11.96 -1.74
CA ARG A 138 1.73 -12.58 -3.03
C ARG A 138 0.82 -13.80 -2.90
N LYS A 139 1.07 -14.64 -1.87
CA LYS A 139 0.21 -15.79 -1.60
C LYS A 139 -1.25 -15.40 -1.37
N ILE A 140 -1.50 -14.36 -0.54
CA ILE A 140 -2.87 -13.87 -0.31
C ILE A 140 -3.50 -13.38 -1.63
N MET A 141 -2.76 -12.60 -2.43
CA MET A 141 -3.24 -12.15 -3.74
C MET A 141 -3.59 -13.34 -4.66
N ASP A 142 -2.76 -14.38 -4.67
CA ASP A 142 -2.98 -15.59 -5.51
C ASP A 142 -4.17 -16.41 -5.02
N ASP A 143 -4.36 -16.56 -3.70
CA ASP A 143 -5.50 -17.23 -3.09
C ASP A 143 -6.83 -16.53 -3.51
N HIS A 144 -6.82 -15.21 -3.66
CA HIS A 144 -7.92 -14.42 -4.22
C HIS A 144 -7.94 -14.34 -5.76
N LYS A 145 -7.00 -15.01 -6.45
CA LYS A 145 -6.84 -14.93 -7.92
C LYS A 145 -6.57 -13.52 -8.45
N TRP A 146 -6.13 -12.62 -7.59
CA TRP A 146 -5.82 -11.24 -8.01
C TRP A 146 -4.46 -11.18 -8.70
N LYS A 147 -4.46 -10.76 -9.97
CA LYS A 147 -3.27 -10.64 -10.83
C LYS A 147 -2.65 -9.24 -10.82
N GLY A 148 -3.03 -8.40 -9.85
CA GLY A 148 -2.43 -7.09 -9.66
C GLY A 148 -0.91 -7.15 -9.40
N HIS A 149 -0.25 -6.02 -9.63
CA HIS A 149 1.17 -5.91 -9.39
C HIS A 149 1.48 -5.95 -7.89
N LEU A 150 2.61 -6.56 -7.56
CA LEU A 150 3.23 -6.43 -6.24
C LEU A 150 4.63 -5.84 -6.45
N LEU A 151 4.82 -4.62 -5.99
CA LEU A 151 6.05 -3.85 -6.17
C LEU A 151 6.72 -3.63 -4.81
N ILE A 152 8.03 -3.38 -4.84
CA ILE A 152 8.78 -2.96 -3.67
C ILE A 152 9.41 -1.60 -3.92
N HIS A 153 9.34 -0.73 -2.91
CA HIS A 153 10.06 0.51 -2.81
C HIS A 153 11.10 0.38 -1.68
N VAL A 154 12.36 0.34 -2.04
CA VAL A 154 13.46 0.19 -1.07
C VAL A 154 14.38 1.39 -1.12
N HIS A 155 14.82 1.81 0.06
CA HIS A 155 15.85 2.84 0.20
C HIS A 155 17.22 2.19 0.33
N GLU A 156 18.22 2.82 -0.26
CA GLU A 156 19.61 2.35 -0.18
C GLU A 156 20.33 2.96 1.01
N LYS A 157 20.88 2.13 1.87
CA LYS A 157 21.72 2.57 2.98
C LYS A 157 22.94 1.68 3.24
N PHE A 158 22.78 0.37 3.08
CA PHE A 158 23.79 -0.62 3.42
C PHE A 158 24.18 -1.54 2.25
N GLY A 159 23.85 -1.19 1.03
CA GLY A 159 24.12 -2.00 -0.16
C GLY A 159 23.11 -3.12 -0.41
N TYR A 160 21.91 -3.07 0.21
CA TYR A 160 20.93 -4.16 0.13
C TYR A 160 19.86 -3.96 -0.94
N SER A 161 19.72 -2.78 -1.53
CA SER A 161 18.60 -2.47 -2.43
C SER A 161 18.50 -3.43 -3.62
N ASP A 162 19.59 -3.68 -4.32
CA ASP A 162 19.61 -4.57 -5.48
C ASP A 162 19.35 -6.03 -5.07
N ALA A 163 19.97 -6.50 -3.99
CA ALA A 163 19.75 -7.83 -3.46
C ALA A 163 18.29 -8.02 -3.00
N THR A 164 17.70 -7.00 -2.37
CA THR A 164 16.30 -6.99 -1.96
C THR A 164 15.37 -7.04 -3.16
N ALA A 165 15.61 -6.25 -4.19
CA ALA A 165 14.82 -6.26 -5.43
C ALA A 165 14.86 -7.64 -6.12
N LEU A 166 16.03 -8.26 -6.20
CA LEU A 166 16.20 -9.61 -6.75
C LEU A 166 15.46 -10.66 -5.91
N GLN A 167 15.60 -10.61 -4.59
CA GLN A 167 14.99 -11.55 -3.67
C GLN A 167 13.46 -11.47 -3.74
N VAL A 168 12.89 -10.26 -3.71
CA VAL A 168 11.45 -10.05 -3.84
C VAL A 168 10.93 -10.57 -5.18
N ASN A 169 11.61 -10.23 -6.29
CA ASN A 169 11.24 -10.72 -7.62
C ASN A 169 11.24 -12.25 -7.71
N THR A 170 12.24 -12.89 -7.11
CA THR A 170 12.35 -14.37 -7.07
C THR A 170 11.21 -14.97 -6.25
N CYS A 171 10.87 -14.39 -5.12
CA CYS A 171 9.83 -14.89 -4.23
C CYS A 171 8.40 -14.66 -4.76
N THR A 172 8.21 -13.69 -5.68
CA THR A 172 6.88 -13.31 -6.20
C THR A 172 6.57 -13.82 -7.59
N ARG A 173 7.57 -14.35 -8.32
CA ARG A 173 7.33 -15.04 -9.58
C ARG A 173 6.65 -16.37 -9.25
N GLY A 174 5.35 -16.47 -9.57
CA GLY A 174 4.63 -17.74 -9.48
C GLY A 174 5.30 -18.81 -10.34
N ARG A 175 5.32 -20.02 -9.80
CA ARG A 175 5.70 -21.23 -10.54
C ARG A 175 4.67 -21.57 -11.59
#